data_eb5ec418312590216b552ab6afe4b01f
#
_entry.id   eb5ec418312590216b552ab6afe4b01f
#
_cell.length_a   1.000
_cell.length_b   1.000
_cell.length_c   1.000
_cell.angle_alpha   90.00
_cell.angle_beta   90.00
_cell.angle_gamma   90.00
#
_symmetry.space_group_name_H-M   'P 1'
#
loop_
_entity.id
_entity.type
_entity.pdbx_description
1 polymer ?
#
loop_
_entity_poly.entity_id
_entity_poly.type
_entity_poly.pdbx_seq_one_letter_code
_entity_poly.pdbx_strand_id
1 'polypeptide(L)'
;RDCLLSRGLGDVYKRQLLSSGELRKFQLTKTLLSNPRVLIMDNPFIGLDAKTRNQLHALLCELIRMTCLQVILVLSKIDDIPSLITHVIPVENRMCGDKITLKAYLAGCKPVPERVLSKEKEERILALPYGDGFYHTDHVVDLNKVSIRYGERTILKELDWSVKCGEKWALSGDNGSGKSTLLSLVCADNPQSYACDITLFGRKRGSGESIWEIKKHIGYVSPEMHRAYLKNLPAIDIVASGLHDSVGLYKRPRPEQMETCEWWMDIFGIADLKERSFLQLSSGEQRLVLLARAFVKDPELLILDEPLHGLDLINRRLVKDIIETFCRRRDKTMIMVTHYKDELPMCITGSLHLKRNE
;
A
#
# COMPACT_ATOMS: atom_id res chain seq x y z
N ARG A 1 14.79 -39.49 12.68
CA ARG A 1 13.55 -38.83 12.22
C ARG A 1 13.45 -37.38 12.70
N ASP A 2 13.99 -37.04 13.88
CA ASP A 2 13.91 -35.69 14.47
C ASP A 2 14.82 -34.63 13.82
N CYS A 3 15.89 -35.06 13.12
CA CYS A 3 16.83 -34.15 12.48
C CYS A 3 16.28 -33.48 11.17
N LEU A 4 15.25 -34.05 10.54
CA LEU A 4 14.61 -33.49 9.35
C LEU A 4 13.56 -32.45 9.68
N LEU A 5 12.88 -32.56 10.83
CA LEU A 5 11.91 -31.59 11.31
C LEU A 5 12.56 -30.30 11.79
N SER A 6 13.74 -30.39 12.45
CA SER A 6 14.49 -29.22 12.90
C SER A 6 15.07 -28.40 11.75
N ARG A 7 15.45 -29.03 10.63
CA ARG A 7 15.89 -28.32 9.41
C ARG A 7 14.76 -27.54 8.74
N GLY A 8 13.54 -28.11 8.69
CA GLY A 8 12.38 -27.44 8.12
C GLY A 8 11.93 -26.20 8.90
N LEU A 9 11.96 -26.25 10.23
CA LEU A 9 11.63 -25.11 11.10
C LEU A 9 12.68 -23.98 11.01
N GLY A 10 13.98 -24.32 10.95
CA GLY A 10 15.05 -23.37 10.77
C GLY A 10 14.97 -22.63 9.41
N ASP A 11 14.57 -23.32 8.35
CA ASP A 11 14.39 -22.70 7.03
C ASP A 11 13.17 -21.79 6.96
N VAL A 12 12.08 -22.10 7.67
CA VAL A 12 10.91 -21.23 7.78
C VAL A 12 11.25 -19.94 8.55
N TYR A 13 12.00 -20.06 9.64
CA TYR A 13 12.42 -18.89 10.43
C TYR A 13 13.38 -17.97 9.64
N LYS A 14 14.31 -18.54 8.88
CA LYS A 14 15.22 -17.76 8.03
C LYS A 14 14.49 -17.05 6.88
N ARG A 15 13.41 -17.64 6.35
CA ARG A 15 12.58 -17.01 5.30
C ARG A 15 11.85 -15.76 5.79
N GLN A 16 11.45 -15.71 7.05
CA GLN A 16 10.75 -14.56 7.63
C GLN A 16 11.67 -13.33 7.83
N LEU A 17 12.99 -13.53 7.78
CA LEU A 17 14.00 -12.49 7.89
C LEU A 17 14.40 -11.85 6.55
N LEU A 18 13.94 -12.42 5.41
CA LEU A 18 14.24 -11.90 4.09
C LEU A 18 13.32 -10.72 3.73
N SER A 19 13.91 -9.69 3.15
CA SER A 19 13.15 -8.63 2.49
C SER A 19 12.32 -9.20 1.33
N SER A 20 11.26 -8.51 0.92
CA SER A 20 10.41 -8.93 -0.21
C SER A 20 11.22 -9.18 -1.50
N GLY A 21 12.22 -8.36 -1.77
CA GLY A 21 13.12 -8.53 -2.91
C GLY A 21 14.04 -9.77 -2.79
N GLU A 22 14.60 -10.00 -1.61
CA GLU A 22 15.44 -11.20 -1.34
C GLU A 22 14.61 -12.47 -1.40
N LEU A 23 13.38 -12.46 -0.86
CA LEU A 23 12.48 -13.60 -0.94
C LEU A 23 12.14 -13.97 -2.39
N ARG A 24 11.89 -12.97 -3.25
CA ARG A 24 11.62 -13.20 -4.68
C ARG A 24 12.83 -13.74 -5.43
N LYS A 25 14.01 -13.18 -5.19
CA LYS A 25 15.27 -13.72 -5.74
C LYS A 25 15.46 -15.18 -5.33
N PHE A 26 15.23 -15.49 -4.06
CA PHE A 26 15.31 -16.86 -3.56
C PHE A 26 14.29 -17.79 -4.22
N GLN A 27 13.02 -17.36 -4.35
CA GLN A 27 11.99 -18.15 -5.03
C GLN A 27 12.32 -18.40 -6.50
N LEU A 28 12.79 -17.37 -7.22
CA LEU A 28 13.20 -17.47 -8.60
C LEU A 28 14.38 -18.47 -8.74
N THR A 29 15.41 -18.32 -7.92
CA THR A 29 16.57 -19.24 -7.91
C THR A 29 16.11 -20.67 -7.66
N LYS A 30 15.24 -20.90 -6.67
CA LYS A 30 14.70 -22.23 -6.37
C LYS A 30 13.95 -22.83 -7.56
N THR A 31 13.15 -22.02 -8.27
CA THR A 31 12.39 -22.47 -9.45
C THR A 31 13.34 -22.79 -10.61
N LEU A 32 14.36 -21.95 -10.84
CA LEU A 32 15.34 -22.18 -11.91
C LEU A 32 16.19 -23.43 -11.70
N LEU A 33 16.47 -23.82 -10.44
CA LEU A 33 17.19 -25.06 -10.13
C LEU A 33 16.46 -26.34 -10.59
N SER A 34 15.14 -26.26 -10.80
CA SER A 34 14.37 -27.38 -11.39
C SER A 34 14.46 -27.46 -12.91
N ASN A 35 15.26 -26.58 -13.54
CA ASN A 35 15.45 -26.49 -14.98
C ASN A 35 14.13 -26.48 -15.80
N PRO A 36 13.21 -25.53 -15.53
CA PRO A 36 11.92 -25.49 -16.18
C PRO A 36 12.06 -25.10 -17.66
N ARG A 37 11.18 -25.60 -18.51
CA ARG A 37 11.04 -25.13 -19.90
C ARG A 37 10.21 -23.85 -20.01
N VAL A 38 9.28 -23.67 -19.07
CA VAL A 38 8.38 -22.51 -19.01
C VAL A 38 8.43 -21.94 -17.60
N LEU A 39 8.68 -20.65 -17.48
CA LEU A 39 8.64 -19.88 -16.23
C LEU A 39 7.44 -18.94 -16.25
N ILE A 40 6.52 -19.15 -15.33
CA ILE A 40 5.33 -18.29 -15.16
C ILE A 40 5.53 -17.45 -13.91
N MET A 41 5.40 -16.15 -14.03
CA MET A 41 5.51 -15.23 -12.89
C MET A 41 4.32 -14.27 -12.86
N ASP A 42 3.65 -14.25 -11.73
CA ASP A 42 2.53 -13.32 -11.47
C ASP A 42 3.05 -12.08 -10.75
N ASN A 43 2.90 -10.94 -11.41
CA ASN A 43 3.28 -9.62 -10.90
C ASN A 43 4.67 -9.61 -10.19
N PRO A 44 5.76 -10.03 -10.86
CA PRO A 44 7.06 -10.22 -10.20
C PRO A 44 7.71 -8.92 -9.71
N PHE A 45 7.29 -7.77 -10.22
CA PHE A 45 7.88 -6.46 -9.91
C PHE A 45 7.20 -5.72 -8.75
N ILE A 46 6.11 -6.25 -8.27
CA ILE A 46 5.30 -5.67 -7.19
C ILE A 46 6.09 -5.58 -5.86
N GLY A 47 6.10 -4.40 -5.20
CA GLY A 47 6.78 -4.18 -3.92
C GLY A 47 8.31 -4.21 -4.01
N LEU A 48 8.86 -4.11 -5.22
CA LEU A 48 10.30 -3.94 -5.42
C LEU A 48 10.64 -2.46 -5.60
N ASP A 49 11.71 -2.02 -4.92
CA ASP A 49 12.30 -0.71 -5.21
C ASP A 49 12.85 -0.63 -6.63
N ALA A 50 13.09 0.57 -7.13
CA ALA A 50 13.52 0.81 -8.52
C ALA A 50 14.82 0.06 -8.85
N LYS A 51 15.76 -0.02 -7.91
CA LYS A 51 17.04 -0.71 -8.10
C LYS A 51 16.85 -2.22 -8.25
N THR A 52 16.09 -2.82 -7.34
CA THR A 52 15.81 -4.27 -7.35
C THR A 52 14.97 -4.66 -8.57
N ARG A 53 14.04 -3.81 -8.98
CA ARG A 53 13.25 -4.00 -10.22
C ARG A 53 14.14 -4.04 -11.45
N ASN A 54 15.03 -3.06 -11.62
CA ASN A 54 15.96 -3.02 -12.75
C ASN A 54 16.91 -4.24 -12.76
N GLN A 55 17.35 -4.69 -11.59
CA GLN A 55 18.15 -5.91 -11.47
C GLN A 55 17.36 -7.16 -11.92
N LEU A 56 16.08 -7.27 -11.54
CA LEU A 56 15.25 -8.40 -11.96
C LEU A 56 14.97 -8.35 -13.47
N HIS A 57 14.72 -7.17 -14.05
CA HIS A 57 14.60 -7.00 -15.49
C HIS A 57 15.88 -7.49 -16.22
N ALA A 58 17.04 -7.01 -15.78
CA ALA A 58 18.32 -7.42 -16.38
C ALA A 58 18.57 -8.94 -16.29
N LEU A 59 18.28 -9.52 -15.12
CA LEU A 59 18.41 -10.97 -14.91
C LEU A 59 17.48 -11.77 -15.84
N LEU A 60 16.23 -11.38 -16.00
CA LEU A 60 15.29 -12.02 -16.91
C LEU A 60 15.75 -11.90 -18.37
N CYS A 61 16.25 -10.73 -18.77
CA CYS A 61 16.83 -10.54 -20.10
C CYS A 61 17.98 -11.48 -20.37
N GLU A 62 18.89 -11.64 -19.40
CA GLU A 62 20.05 -12.50 -19.51
C GLU A 62 19.64 -13.99 -19.57
N LEU A 63 18.75 -14.41 -18.68
CA LEU A 63 18.22 -15.79 -18.67
C LEU A 63 17.60 -16.18 -20.02
N ILE A 64 16.77 -15.32 -20.61
CA ILE A 64 16.12 -15.60 -21.89
C ILE A 64 17.13 -15.64 -23.04
N ARG A 65 18.17 -14.81 -23.00
CA ARG A 65 19.22 -14.81 -24.03
C ARG A 65 20.11 -16.05 -23.95
N MET A 66 20.39 -16.55 -22.74
CA MET A 66 21.31 -17.65 -22.51
C MET A 66 20.64 -19.02 -22.55
N THR A 67 19.31 -19.08 -22.48
CA THR A 67 18.59 -20.35 -22.38
C THR A 67 17.39 -20.36 -23.34
N CYS A 68 16.85 -21.54 -23.63
CA CYS A 68 15.61 -21.71 -24.39
C CYS A 68 14.36 -21.57 -23.50
N LEU A 69 14.46 -20.85 -22.36
CA LEU A 69 13.40 -20.67 -21.38
C LEU A 69 12.29 -19.79 -21.96
N GLN A 70 11.08 -20.31 -21.99
CA GLN A 70 9.88 -19.51 -22.27
C GLN A 70 9.43 -18.81 -20.99
N VAL A 71 9.21 -17.49 -21.05
CA VAL A 71 8.79 -16.70 -19.89
C VAL A 71 7.41 -16.12 -20.17
N ILE A 72 6.50 -16.35 -19.23
CA ILE A 72 5.14 -15.77 -19.20
C ILE A 72 5.06 -14.87 -17.98
N LEU A 73 4.80 -13.58 -18.21
CA LEU A 73 4.60 -12.60 -17.16
C LEU A 73 3.12 -12.20 -17.10
N VAL A 74 2.51 -12.32 -15.95
CA VAL A 74 1.21 -11.71 -15.67
C VAL A 74 1.50 -10.34 -15.05
N LEU A 75 1.06 -9.27 -15.68
CA LEU A 75 1.38 -7.90 -15.28
C LEU A 75 0.10 -7.05 -15.24
N SER A 76 0.01 -6.21 -14.24
CA SER A 76 -1.08 -5.23 -14.10
C SER A 76 -0.67 -3.80 -14.53
N LYS A 77 0.62 -3.60 -14.86
CA LYS A 77 1.18 -2.30 -15.24
C LYS A 77 1.94 -2.42 -16.56
N ILE A 78 1.61 -1.55 -17.51
CA ILE A 78 2.25 -1.54 -18.85
C ILE A 78 3.73 -1.19 -18.73
N ASP A 79 4.07 -0.25 -17.84
CA ASP A 79 5.47 0.20 -17.62
C ASP A 79 6.38 -0.89 -17.04
N ASP A 80 5.80 -1.94 -16.49
CA ASP A 80 6.54 -3.09 -15.98
C ASP A 80 6.83 -4.16 -17.06
N ILE A 81 6.37 -3.95 -18.31
CA ILE A 81 6.63 -4.90 -19.42
C ILE A 81 8.10 -4.80 -19.84
N PRO A 82 8.91 -5.86 -19.65
CA PRO A 82 10.29 -5.85 -20.10
C PRO A 82 10.39 -5.75 -21.62
N SER A 83 11.41 -5.05 -22.12
CA SER A 83 11.64 -4.84 -23.56
C SER A 83 11.85 -6.11 -24.37
N LEU A 84 12.17 -7.22 -23.70
CA LEU A 84 12.37 -8.54 -24.32
C LEU A 84 11.06 -9.29 -24.60
N ILE A 85 9.93 -8.83 -24.07
CA ILE A 85 8.63 -9.43 -24.33
C ILE A 85 8.23 -9.23 -25.79
N THR A 86 7.93 -10.32 -26.47
CA THR A 86 7.60 -10.30 -27.90
C THR A 86 6.10 -10.16 -28.16
N HIS A 87 5.28 -10.77 -27.32
CA HIS A 87 3.83 -10.85 -27.50
C HIS A 87 3.09 -10.56 -26.20
N VAL A 88 1.87 -10.07 -26.34
CA VAL A 88 0.94 -9.80 -25.25
C VAL A 88 -0.39 -10.49 -25.54
N ILE A 89 -1.01 -11.02 -24.49
CA ILE A 89 -2.41 -11.48 -24.49
C ILE A 89 -3.13 -10.54 -23.52
N PRO A 90 -3.93 -9.57 -24.01
CA PRO A 90 -4.70 -8.71 -23.14
C PRO A 90 -5.80 -9.52 -22.44
N VAL A 91 -6.03 -9.22 -21.16
CA VAL A 91 -7.11 -9.82 -20.38
C VAL A 91 -8.02 -8.69 -19.91
N GLU A 92 -9.23 -8.65 -20.46
CA GLU A 92 -10.22 -7.62 -20.16
C GLU A 92 -11.56 -8.27 -19.84
N ASN A 93 -12.30 -7.76 -18.88
CA ASN A 93 -13.62 -8.29 -18.49
C ASN A 93 -13.63 -9.81 -18.24
N ARG A 94 -12.56 -10.35 -17.65
CA ARG A 94 -12.37 -11.80 -17.38
C ARG A 94 -12.27 -12.68 -18.65
N MET A 95 -12.00 -12.07 -19.80
CA MET A 95 -11.78 -12.77 -21.07
C MET A 95 -10.36 -12.53 -21.56
N CYS A 96 -9.73 -13.58 -22.08
CA CYS A 96 -8.46 -13.48 -22.78
C CYS A 96 -8.70 -13.04 -24.22
N GLY A 97 -8.01 -12.00 -24.67
CA GLY A 97 -7.99 -11.60 -26.06
C GLY A 97 -7.00 -12.42 -26.89
N ASP A 98 -6.83 -12.02 -28.14
CA ASP A 98 -5.89 -12.66 -29.05
C ASP A 98 -4.44 -12.35 -28.70
N LYS A 99 -3.54 -13.29 -29.05
CA LYS A 99 -2.10 -13.08 -28.93
C LYS A 99 -1.65 -12.10 -30.02
N ILE A 100 -1.19 -10.93 -29.59
CA ILE A 100 -0.70 -9.85 -30.47
C ILE A 100 0.74 -9.49 -30.15
N THR A 101 1.44 -8.84 -31.08
CA THR A 101 2.80 -8.37 -30.82
C THR A 101 2.80 -7.24 -29.80
N LEU A 102 3.86 -7.11 -28.99
CA LEU A 102 3.99 -6.01 -28.04
C LEU A 102 3.83 -4.64 -28.72
N LYS A 103 4.40 -4.47 -29.92
CA LYS A 103 4.27 -3.23 -30.71
C LYS A 103 2.82 -2.91 -31.06
N ALA A 104 2.04 -3.91 -31.50
CA ALA A 104 0.61 -3.73 -31.82
C ALA A 104 -0.20 -3.44 -30.56
N TYR A 105 0.10 -4.11 -29.43
CA TYR A 105 -0.54 -3.84 -28.15
C TYR A 105 -0.34 -2.40 -27.70
N LEU A 106 0.92 -1.92 -27.66
CA LEU A 106 1.23 -0.55 -27.25
C LEU A 106 0.61 0.51 -28.17
N ALA A 107 0.53 0.24 -29.48
CA ALA A 107 -0.14 1.13 -30.44
C ALA A 107 -1.67 1.17 -30.26
N GLY A 108 -2.27 0.08 -29.78
CA GLY A 108 -3.71 -0.03 -29.52
C GLY A 108 -4.14 0.41 -28.11
N CYS A 109 -3.20 0.66 -27.21
CA CYS A 109 -3.52 1.11 -25.85
C CYS A 109 -4.22 2.48 -25.89
N LYS A 110 -5.45 2.52 -25.40
CA LYS A 110 -6.14 3.79 -25.20
C LYS A 110 -5.48 4.55 -24.06
N PRO A 111 -5.28 5.85 -24.20
CA PRO A 111 -4.80 6.66 -23.08
C PRO A 111 -5.79 6.55 -21.91
N VAL A 112 -5.29 6.36 -20.71
CA VAL A 112 -6.11 6.42 -19.50
C VAL A 112 -6.68 7.84 -19.40
N PRO A 113 -7.98 8.01 -19.14
CA PRO A 113 -8.57 9.33 -18.98
C PRO A 113 -7.77 10.15 -17.94
N GLU A 114 -7.58 11.43 -18.19
CA GLU A 114 -6.90 12.32 -17.21
C GLU A 114 -7.59 12.30 -15.86
N ARG A 115 -8.90 12.05 -15.85
CA ARG A 115 -9.72 11.98 -14.63
C ARG A 115 -10.82 10.92 -14.78
N VAL A 116 -10.98 10.11 -13.75
CA VAL A 116 -12.00 9.06 -13.66
C VAL A 116 -13.07 9.41 -12.63
N LEU A 117 -12.72 10.13 -11.57
CA LEU A 117 -13.68 10.58 -10.56
C LEU A 117 -14.64 11.60 -11.14
N SER A 118 -15.96 11.34 -11.06
CA SER A 118 -16.97 12.28 -11.53
C SER A 118 -16.98 13.58 -10.73
N LYS A 119 -17.35 14.69 -11.36
CA LYS A 119 -17.44 16.00 -10.70
C LYS A 119 -18.39 15.99 -9.49
N GLU A 120 -19.52 15.29 -9.61
CA GLU A 120 -20.48 15.12 -8.52
C GLU A 120 -19.81 14.47 -7.29
N LYS A 121 -19.12 13.36 -7.49
CA LYS A 121 -18.39 12.66 -6.41
C LYS A 121 -17.28 13.52 -5.81
N GLU A 122 -16.60 14.29 -6.64
CA GLU A 122 -15.59 15.26 -6.20
C GLU A 122 -16.20 16.33 -5.29
N GLU A 123 -17.27 16.97 -5.72
CA GLU A 123 -17.98 18.02 -4.93
C GLU A 123 -18.49 17.45 -3.60
N ARG A 124 -19.00 16.22 -3.61
CA ARG A 124 -19.46 15.53 -2.40
C ARG A 124 -18.31 15.28 -1.40
N ILE A 125 -17.11 14.90 -1.86
CA ILE A 125 -15.93 14.74 -1.00
C ILE A 125 -15.51 16.09 -0.39
N LEU A 126 -15.51 17.14 -1.21
CA LEU A 126 -15.12 18.48 -0.76
C LEU A 126 -16.14 19.11 0.22
N ALA A 127 -17.40 18.72 0.11
CA ALA A 127 -18.50 19.20 0.98
C ALA A 127 -18.58 18.45 2.32
N LEU A 128 -17.76 17.42 2.56
CA LEU A 128 -17.74 16.74 3.86
C LEU A 128 -17.47 17.74 4.97
N PRO A 129 -18.25 17.70 6.07
CA PRO A 129 -18.04 18.61 7.20
C PRO A 129 -16.65 18.43 7.79
N TYR A 130 -16.06 19.50 8.29
CA TYR A 130 -14.86 19.40 9.12
C TYR A 130 -15.24 18.70 10.43
N GLY A 131 -14.48 17.69 10.84
CA GLY A 131 -14.76 16.99 12.09
C GLY A 131 -14.57 17.91 13.29
N ASP A 132 -15.44 17.77 14.30
CA ASP A 132 -15.40 18.53 15.57
C ASP A 132 -14.12 18.25 16.41
N GLY A 133 -13.29 17.31 15.99
CA GLY A 133 -12.08 16.84 16.67
C GLY A 133 -10.79 17.47 16.19
N PHE A 134 -10.84 18.64 15.55
CA PHE A 134 -9.63 19.32 15.07
C PHE A 134 -8.66 19.55 16.23
N TYR A 135 -7.51 18.87 16.18
CA TYR A 135 -6.42 19.24 17.08
C TYR A 135 -5.90 20.59 16.66
N HIS A 136 -6.04 21.60 17.53
CA HIS A 136 -5.46 22.93 17.35
C HIS A 136 -3.95 22.88 17.56
N THR A 137 -3.27 22.01 16.80
CA THR A 137 -1.82 21.88 16.83
C THR A 137 -1.28 22.15 15.45
N ASP A 138 -0.20 22.91 15.37
CA ASP A 138 0.48 23.18 14.11
C ASP A 138 1.15 21.93 13.54
N HIS A 139 1.47 20.96 14.40
CA HIS A 139 2.20 19.73 14.04
C HIS A 139 1.40 18.46 14.34
N VAL A 140 1.20 17.66 13.31
CA VAL A 140 0.52 16.34 13.40
C VAL A 140 1.51 15.27 13.84
N VAL A 141 2.75 15.34 13.36
CA VAL A 141 3.85 14.44 13.72
C VAL A 141 5.08 15.27 14.04
N ASP A 142 5.72 14.97 15.16
CA ASP A 142 6.98 15.58 15.54
C ASP A 142 7.91 14.53 16.16
N LEU A 143 9.04 14.27 15.50
CA LEU A 143 10.05 13.28 15.87
C LEU A 143 11.36 14.01 16.12
N ASN A 144 11.89 13.90 17.35
CA ASN A 144 13.16 14.53 17.75
C ASN A 144 14.20 13.44 18.01
N LYS A 145 15.24 13.39 17.17
CA LYS A 145 16.40 12.47 17.28
C LYS A 145 15.99 11.01 17.54
N VAL A 146 14.92 10.57 16.86
CA VAL A 146 14.36 9.24 17.05
C VAL A 146 15.30 8.17 16.53
N SER A 147 15.64 7.22 17.40
CA SER A 147 16.47 6.06 17.04
C SER A 147 15.77 4.77 17.40
N ILE A 148 15.68 3.85 16.44
CA ILE A 148 15.03 2.54 16.60
C ILE A 148 16.03 1.43 16.29
N ARG A 149 16.09 0.44 17.17
CA ARG A 149 17.00 -0.71 17.05
C ARG A 149 16.25 -2.01 17.25
N TYR A 150 16.59 -3.02 16.45
CA TYR A 150 16.14 -4.39 16.63
C TYR A 150 17.38 -5.29 16.75
N GLY A 151 17.65 -5.77 17.97
CA GLY A 151 18.89 -6.44 18.29
C GLY A 151 20.10 -5.52 18.06
N GLU A 152 21.06 -5.96 17.27
CA GLU A 152 22.25 -5.17 16.92
C GLU A 152 22.02 -4.20 15.75
N ARG A 153 20.92 -4.35 15.03
CA ARG A 153 20.65 -3.55 13.83
C ARG A 153 19.93 -2.26 14.17
N THR A 154 20.53 -1.13 13.82
CA THR A 154 19.90 0.20 13.90
C THR A 154 19.08 0.43 12.61
N ILE A 155 17.76 0.61 12.74
CA ILE A 155 16.86 0.87 11.62
C ILE A 155 16.72 2.36 11.36
N LEU A 156 16.41 3.13 12.40
CA LEU A 156 16.38 4.60 12.35
C LEU A 156 17.46 5.12 13.29
N LYS A 157 18.19 6.15 12.87
CA LYS A 157 19.27 6.75 13.63
C LYS A 157 19.08 8.26 13.68
N GLU A 158 18.87 8.79 14.89
CA GLU A 158 18.75 10.23 15.16
C GLU A 158 17.89 10.98 14.16
N LEU A 159 16.71 10.44 13.85
CA LEU A 159 15.79 11.00 12.85
C LEU A 159 15.04 12.19 13.47
N ASP A 160 15.23 13.36 12.87
CA ASP A 160 14.40 14.53 13.08
C ASP A 160 13.42 14.67 11.91
N TRP A 161 12.12 14.71 12.20
CA TRP A 161 11.10 14.90 11.18
C TRP A 161 9.83 15.48 11.78
N SER A 162 9.34 16.53 11.14
CA SER A 162 8.12 17.21 11.55
C SER A 162 7.16 17.34 10.38
N VAL A 163 5.88 17.05 10.62
CA VAL A 163 4.79 17.16 9.64
C VAL A 163 3.74 18.12 10.21
N LYS A 164 3.51 19.21 9.52
CA LYS A 164 2.50 20.20 9.89
C LYS A 164 1.11 19.78 9.43
N CYS A 165 0.10 20.31 10.12
CA CYS A 165 -1.28 20.15 9.69
C CYS A 165 -1.46 20.63 8.23
N GLY A 166 -2.12 19.83 7.42
CA GLY A 166 -2.36 20.13 6.01
C GLY A 166 -1.20 19.84 5.05
N GLU A 167 -0.03 19.41 5.52
CA GLU A 167 1.06 18.99 4.63
C GLU A 167 0.83 17.59 4.04
N LYS A 168 1.39 17.36 2.85
CA LYS A 168 1.32 16.10 2.11
C LYS A 168 2.74 15.64 1.81
N TRP A 169 3.15 14.55 2.47
CA TRP A 169 4.52 14.06 2.40
C TRP A 169 4.66 12.79 1.58
N ALA A 170 5.65 12.76 0.70
CA ALA A 170 6.11 11.54 0.04
C ALA A 170 7.25 10.93 0.86
N LEU A 171 7.07 9.69 1.34
CA LEU A 171 8.11 8.93 2.02
C LEU A 171 8.73 7.92 1.05
N SER A 172 10.02 8.02 0.83
CA SER A 172 10.77 7.17 -0.09
C SER A 172 12.01 6.55 0.56
N GLY A 173 12.61 5.59 -0.09
CA GLY A 173 13.83 4.91 0.35
C GLY A 173 13.86 3.46 -0.11
N ASP A 174 15.04 2.83 -0.05
CA ASP A 174 15.24 1.45 -0.44
C ASP A 174 14.46 0.46 0.45
N ASN A 175 14.29 -0.77 0.00
CA ASN A 175 13.71 -1.81 0.85
C ASN A 175 14.61 -2.06 2.06
N GLY A 176 13.99 -2.07 3.25
CA GLY A 176 14.71 -2.19 4.51
C GLY A 176 15.33 -0.89 5.04
N SER A 177 15.02 0.28 4.46
CA SER A 177 15.45 1.60 4.98
C SER A 177 14.68 2.09 6.21
N GLY A 178 13.66 1.34 6.66
CA GLY A 178 12.90 1.69 7.86
C GLY A 178 11.57 2.41 7.61
N LYS A 179 11.07 2.47 6.36
CA LYS A 179 9.78 3.12 6.04
C LYS A 179 8.62 2.57 6.88
N SER A 180 8.42 1.25 6.87
CA SER A 180 7.34 0.62 7.67
C SER A 180 7.56 0.80 9.17
N THR A 181 8.81 0.84 9.64
CA THR A 181 9.13 1.15 11.04
C THR A 181 8.74 2.59 11.38
N LEU A 182 9.07 3.55 10.51
CA LEU A 182 8.66 4.96 10.71
C LEU A 182 7.14 5.09 10.73
N LEU A 183 6.43 4.45 9.77
CA LEU A 183 4.97 4.47 9.76
C LEU A 183 4.37 3.84 11.02
N SER A 184 4.96 2.75 11.54
CA SER A 184 4.49 2.10 12.77
C SER A 184 4.66 3.00 14.01
N LEU A 185 5.66 3.89 14.03
CA LEU A 185 5.80 4.91 15.08
C LEU A 185 4.68 5.95 14.99
N VAL A 186 4.40 6.44 13.78
CA VAL A 186 3.34 7.44 13.54
C VAL A 186 1.95 6.85 13.81
N CYS A 187 1.71 5.57 13.47
CA CYS A 187 0.47 4.85 13.80
C CYS A 187 0.34 4.46 15.29
N ALA A 188 1.34 4.79 16.11
CA ALA A 188 1.41 4.41 17.52
C ALA A 188 1.40 2.87 17.77
N ASP A 189 1.78 2.07 16.77
CA ASP A 189 1.82 0.60 16.84
C ASP A 189 3.17 0.06 17.33
N ASN A 190 4.23 0.88 17.27
CA ASN A 190 5.57 0.47 17.67
C ASN A 190 5.78 0.69 19.18
N PRO A 191 6.06 -0.36 19.97
CA PRO A 191 6.25 -0.22 21.40
C PRO A 191 7.49 0.63 21.78
N GLN A 192 8.51 0.73 20.90
CA GLN A 192 9.67 1.59 21.14
C GLN A 192 9.32 3.08 21.07
N SER A 193 8.13 3.45 20.59
CA SER A 193 7.67 4.85 20.56
C SER A 193 7.63 5.50 21.94
N TYR A 194 7.42 4.71 23.01
CA TYR A 194 7.41 5.22 24.39
C TYR A 194 8.79 5.59 24.93
N ALA A 195 9.86 5.07 24.33
CA ALA A 195 11.24 5.39 24.71
C ALA A 195 11.85 6.52 23.86
N CYS A 196 11.09 7.04 22.89
CA CYS A 196 11.53 8.07 21.95
C CYS A 196 10.82 9.41 22.23
N ASP A 197 11.44 10.50 21.79
CA ASP A 197 10.81 11.82 21.84
C ASP A 197 9.91 12.01 20.60
N ILE A 198 8.67 11.58 20.74
CA ILE A 198 7.65 11.57 19.68
C ILE A 198 6.43 12.31 20.19
N THR A 199 5.96 13.28 19.44
CA THR A 199 4.68 13.96 19.65
C THR A 199 3.77 13.69 18.46
N LEU A 200 2.55 13.22 18.72
CA LEU A 200 1.52 12.96 17.71
C LEU A 200 0.29 13.80 18.05
N PHE A 201 -0.21 14.57 17.09
CA PHE A 201 -1.34 15.47 17.27
C PHE A 201 -1.19 16.37 18.52
N GLY A 202 0.03 16.89 18.76
CA GLY A 202 0.36 17.73 19.89
C GLY A 202 0.46 17.02 21.25
N ARG A 203 0.32 15.71 21.31
CA ARG A 203 0.46 14.91 22.52
C ARG A 203 1.73 14.09 22.49
N LYS A 204 2.56 14.26 23.54
CA LYS A 204 3.80 13.48 23.68
C LYS A 204 3.48 12.01 23.99
N ARG A 205 4.17 11.08 23.34
CA ARG A 205 4.01 9.65 23.59
C ARG A 205 4.43 9.32 25.04
N GLY A 206 3.58 8.54 25.72
CA GLY A 206 3.79 8.17 27.12
C GLY A 206 3.30 9.19 28.14
N SER A 207 2.54 10.20 27.73
CA SER A 207 1.93 11.18 28.65
C SER A 207 0.57 10.74 29.23
N GLY A 208 0.18 9.46 29.03
CA GLY A 208 -1.09 8.90 29.51
C GLY A 208 -2.19 8.83 28.43
N GLU A 209 -1.86 9.15 27.19
CA GLU A 209 -2.75 9.04 26.04
C GLU A 209 -3.05 7.58 25.67
N SER A 210 -4.27 7.30 25.25
CA SER A 210 -4.65 6.02 24.71
C SER A 210 -4.22 5.90 23.23
N ILE A 211 -3.73 4.71 22.83
CA ILE A 211 -3.45 4.41 21.43
C ILE A 211 -4.70 4.65 20.57
N TRP A 212 -5.86 4.36 21.07
CA TRP A 212 -7.14 4.54 20.36
C TRP A 212 -7.50 6.01 20.14
N GLU A 213 -7.09 6.90 21.05
CA GLU A 213 -7.25 8.35 20.86
C GLU A 213 -6.43 8.86 19.68
N ILE A 214 -5.24 8.33 19.48
CA ILE A 214 -4.38 8.65 18.33
C ILE A 214 -4.96 8.03 17.06
N LYS A 215 -5.26 6.74 17.10
CA LYS A 215 -5.70 6.00 15.91
C LYS A 215 -7.00 6.53 15.31
N LYS A 216 -7.89 7.08 16.11
CA LYS A 216 -9.14 7.64 15.59
C LYS A 216 -8.92 8.76 14.56
N HIS A 217 -7.77 9.45 14.62
CA HIS A 217 -7.41 10.54 13.70
C HIS A 217 -6.62 10.05 12.46
N ILE A 218 -6.23 8.77 12.41
CA ILE A 218 -5.36 8.20 11.39
C ILE A 218 -6.14 7.23 10.50
N GLY A 219 -6.22 7.49 9.21
CA GLY A 219 -6.59 6.49 8.20
C GLY A 219 -5.34 5.77 7.71
N TYR A 220 -5.27 4.44 7.82
CA TYR A 220 -4.08 3.68 7.48
C TYR A 220 -4.38 2.53 6.52
N VAL A 221 -3.57 2.43 5.46
CA VAL A 221 -3.56 1.30 4.52
C VAL A 221 -2.13 0.88 4.25
N SER A 222 -1.86 -0.43 4.35
CA SER A 222 -0.57 -1.02 3.99
C SER A 222 -0.72 -2.39 3.32
N PRO A 223 0.33 -2.89 2.62
CA PRO A 223 0.36 -4.25 2.11
C PRO A 223 0.31 -5.30 3.23
N GLU A 224 0.91 -5.02 4.39
CA GLU A 224 0.88 -5.89 5.56
C GLU A 224 -0.55 -6.05 6.09
N MET A 225 -1.28 -4.95 6.22
CA MET A 225 -2.69 -4.97 6.63
C MET A 225 -3.52 -5.81 5.67
N HIS A 226 -3.33 -5.66 4.36
CA HIS A 226 -4.04 -6.45 3.36
C HIS A 226 -3.79 -7.96 3.54
N ARG A 227 -2.53 -8.36 3.74
CA ARG A 227 -2.17 -9.78 3.97
C ARG A 227 -2.69 -10.34 5.29
N ALA A 228 -2.77 -9.50 6.31
CA ALA A 228 -3.22 -9.88 7.65
C ALA A 228 -4.76 -9.91 7.78
N TYR A 229 -5.49 -9.30 6.85
CA TYR A 229 -6.94 -9.18 6.93
C TYR A 229 -7.63 -10.45 6.39
N LEU A 230 -7.70 -11.48 7.24
CA LEU A 230 -8.23 -12.81 6.91
C LEU A 230 -9.65 -13.03 7.49
N LYS A 231 -10.46 -11.99 7.62
CA LYS A 231 -11.81 -12.07 8.15
C LYS A 231 -12.82 -12.38 7.04
N ASN A 232 -13.62 -13.42 7.26
CA ASN A 232 -14.71 -13.78 6.35
C ASN A 232 -15.97 -12.98 6.72
N LEU A 233 -15.96 -11.69 6.38
CA LEU A 233 -17.05 -10.74 6.61
C LEU A 233 -17.48 -10.10 5.29
N PRO A 234 -18.73 -9.60 5.19
CA PRO A 234 -19.15 -8.76 4.07
C PRO A 234 -18.24 -7.54 3.89
N ALA A 235 -18.06 -7.08 2.64
CA ALA A 235 -17.19 -5.94 2.36
C ALA A 235 -17.61 -4.68 3.12
N ILE A 236 -18.91 -4.45 3.29
CA ILE A 236 -19.45 -3.32 4.05
C ILE A 236 -19.01 -3.35 5.52
N ASP A 237 -18.96 -4.53 6.15
CA ASP A 237 -18.53 -4.71 7.53
C ASP A 237 -17.02 -4.45 7.69
N ILE A 238 -16.24 -4.77 6.65
CA ILE A 238 -14.82 -4.43 6.62
C ILE A 238 -14.64 -2.91 6.58
N VAL A 239 -15.38 -2.20 5.74
CA VAL A 239 -15.37 -0.72 5.70
C VAL A 239 -15.79 -0.15 7.04
N ALA A 240 -16.88 -0.64 7.62
CA ALA A 240 -17.41 -0.19 8.90
C ALA A 240 -16.44 -0.43 10.07
N SER A 241 -15.60 -1.47 10.01
CA SER A 241 -14.55 -1.72 11.01
C SER A 241 -13.53 -0.58 11.10
N GLY A 242 -13.41 0.23 10.04
CA GLY A 242 -12.57 1.43 9.99
C GLY A 242 -12.99 2.54 10.97
N LEU A 243 -14.27 2.60 11.31
CA LEU A 243 -14.79 3.56 12.30
C LEU A 243 -14.18 3.36 13.70
N HIS A 244 -13.71 2.16 14.00
CA HIS A 244 -13.15 1.78 15.30
C HIS A 244 -11.72 1.23 15.22
N ASP A 245 -11.08 1.28 14.04
CA ASP A 245 -9.73 0.74 13.78
C ASP A 245 -9.52 -0.73 14.16
N SER A 246 -10.60 -1.51 14.19
CA SER A 246 -10.56 -2.93 14.55
C SER A 246 -10.33 -3.82 13.33
N VAL A 247 -9.68 -4.98 13.54
CA VAL A 247 -9.58 -6.04 12.52
C VAL A 247 -10.82 -6.95 12.65
N GLY A 248 -11.88 -6.58 11.94
CA GLY A 248 -13.21 -7.17 12.04
C GLY A 248 -14.20 -6.25 12.76
N LEU A 249 -15.49 -6.49 12.58
CA LEU A 249 -16.56 -5.68 13.13
C LEU A 249 -17.00 -6.24 14.49
N TYR A 250 -16.62 -5.58 15.59
CA TYR A 250 -16.98 -5.99 16.97
C TYR A 250 -18.07 -5.13 17.58
N LYS A 251 -18.33 -3.96 17.00
CA LYS A 251 -19.38 -3.04 17.43
C LYS A 251 -20.28 -2.74 16.26
N ARG A 252 -21.60 -2.93 16.43
CA ARG A 252 -22.56 -2.66 15.37
C ARG A 252 -22.62 -1.15 15.10
N PRO A 253 -22.38 -0.72 13.85
CA PRO A 253 -22.47 0.70 13.49
C PRO A 253 -23.91 1.20 13.61
N ARG A 254 -24.06 2.50 13.86
CA ARG A 254 -25.36 3.18 13.78
C ARG A 254 -25.80 3.29 12.31
N PRO A 255 -27.13 3.43 12.04
CA PRO A 255 -27.61 3.59 10.66
C PRO A 255 -26.87 4.66 9.84
N GLU A 256 -26.68 5.85 10.41
CA GLU A 256 -25.96 6.97 9.79
C GLU A 256 -24.50 6.62 9.43
N GLN A 257 -23.86 5.82 10.28
CA GLN A 257 -22.49 5.33 10.02
C GLN A 257 -22.46 4.31 8.88
N MET A 258 -23.51 3.48 8.76
CA MET A 258 -23.64 2.55 7.64
C MET A 258 -23.87 3.29 6.31
N GLU A 259 -24.70 4.35 6.30
CA GLU A 259 -24.86 5.22 5.14
C GLU A 259 -23.53 5.84 4.70
N THR A 260 -22.71 6.28 5.66
CA THR A 260 -21.34 6.76 5.39
C THR A 260 -20.47 5.68 4.78
N CYS A 261 -20.55 4.43 5.26
CA CYS A 261 -19.81 3.31 4.69
C CYS A 261 -20.24 3.02 3.25
N GLU A 262 -21.56 2.96 2.99
CA GLU A 262 -22.10 2.75 1.64
C GLU A 262 -21.69 3.88 0.69
N TRP A 263 -21.71 5.12 1.17
CA TRP A 263 -21.28 6.28 0.41
C TRP A 263 -19.80 6.19 0.00
N TRP A 264 -18.89 5.81 0.93
CA TRP A 264 -17.49 5.62 0.58
C TRP A 264 -17.30 4.44 -0.38
N MET A 265 -18.08 3.37 -0.24
CA MET A 265 -18.06 2.27 -1.20
C MET A 265 -18.49 2.71 -2.60
N ASP A 266 -19.49 3.60 -2.71
CA ASP A 266 -19.89 4.21 -3.98
C ASP A 266 -18.78 5.10 -4.57
N ILE A 267 -18.12 5.92 -3.76
CA ILE A 267 -16.99 6.76 -4.19
C ILE A 267 -15.88 5.89 -4.81
N PHE A 268 -15.54 4.77 -4.19
CA PHE A 268 -14.53 3.82 -4.68
C PHE A 268 -15.03 2.88 -5.79
N GLY A 269 -16.30 3.00 -6.21
CA GLY A 269 -16.89 2.20 -7.30
C GLY A 269 -17.07 0.71 -6.94
N ILE A 270 -17.30 0.41 -5.65
CA ILE A 270 -17.45 -0.96 -5.13
C ILE A 270 -18.78 -1.17 -4.37
N ALA A 271 -19.80 -0.34 -4.64
CA ALA A 271 -21.09 -0.41 -3.96
C ALA A 271 -21.81 -1.75 -4.19
N ASP A 272 -21.65 -2.33 -5.36
CA ASP A 272 -22.19 -3.64 -5.75
C ASP A 272 -21.57 -4.82 -5.00
N LEU A 273 -20.42 -4.61 -4.34
CA LEU A 273 -19.70 -5.64 -3.60
C LEU A 273 -20.06 -5.68 -2.11
N LYS A 274 -20.93 -4.80 -1.64
CA LYS A 274 -21.18 -4.58 -0.20
C LYS A 274 -21.50 -5.85 0.60
N GLU A 275 -22.31 -6.74 0.03
CA GLU A 275 -22.76 -7.99 0.68
C GLU A 275 -21.82 -9.17 0.40
N ARG A 276 -20.84 -9.01 -0.51
CA ARG A 276 -19.91 -10.10 -0.84
C ARG A 276 -18.88 -10.29 0.25
N SER A 277 -18.56 -11.57 0.53
CA SER A 277 -17.47 -11.90 1.46
C SER A 277 -16.14 -11.33 0.96
N PHE A 278 -15.43 -10.64 1.84
CA PHE A 278 -14.12 -10.05 1.56
C PHE A 278 -13.11 -11.06 0.98
N LEU A 279 -13.11 -12.28 1.50
CA LEU A 279 -12.18 -13.33 1.04
C LEU A 279 -12.52 -13.88 -0.36
N GLN A 280 -13.73 -13.61 -0.88
CA GLN A 280 -14.12 -13.98 -2.24
C GLN A 280 -13.86 -12.88 -3.27
N LEU A 281 -13.46 -11.70 -2.80
CA LEU A 281 -13.10 -10.58 -3.68
C LEU A 281 -11.73 -10.80 -4.32
N SER A 282 -11.54 -10.27 -5.51
CA SER A 282 -10.22 -10.18 -6.13
C SER A 282 -9.27 -9.31 -5.28
N SER A 283 -7.97 -9.49 -5.45
CA SER A 283 -6.96 -8.69 -4.73
C SER A 283 -7.14 -7.18 -4.92
N GLY A 284 -7.53 -6.73 -6.12
CA GLY A 284 -7.82 -5.33 -6.41
C GLY A 284 -9.08 -4.83 -5.69
N GLU A 285 -10.18 -5.61 -5.73
CA GLU A 285 -11.42 -5.30 -4.99
C GLU A 285 -11.18 -5.24 -3.48
N GLN A 286 -10.42 -6.19 -2.92
CA GLN A 286 -10.02 -6.17 -1.50
C GLN A 286 -9.25 -4.90 -1.16
N ARG A 287 -8.36 -4.46 -2.05
CA ARG A 287 -7.59 -3.22 -1.86
C ARG A 287 -8.49 -1.99 -1.82
N LEU A 288 -9.48 -1.90 -2.74
CA LEU A 288 -10.45 -0.81 -2.74
C LEU A 288 -11.31 -0.79 -1.46
N VAL A 289 -11.72 -1.95 -0.96
CA VAL A 289 -12.45 -2.07 0.32
C VAL A 289 -11.59 -1.57 1.49
N LEU A 290 -10.30 -1.93 1.55
CA LEU A 290 -9.39 -1.46 2.61
C LEU A 290 -9.08 0.03 2.48
N LEU A 291 -9.05 0.58 1.26
CA LEU A 291 -8.96 2.02 1.06
C LEU A 291 -10.23 2.71 1.59
N ALA A 292 -11.43 2.27 1.19
CA ALA A 292 -12.67 2.82 1.71
C ALA A 292 -12.72 2.78 3.25
N ARG A 293 -12.24 1.67 3.85
CA ARG A 293 -12.09 1.52 5.31
C ARG A 293 -11.21 2.61 5.93
N ALA A 294 -10.13 3.02 5.27
CA ALA A 294 -9.25 4.07 5.81
C ALA A 294 -9.88 5.47 5.73
N PHE A 295 -10.75 5.70 4.75
CA PHE A 295 -11.41 7.00 4.54
C PHE A 295 -12.70 7.16 5.35
N VAL A 296 -13.36 6.06 5.77
CA VAL A 296 -14.73 6.08 6.34
C VAL A 296 -14.90 6.98 7.56
N LYS A 297 -13.85 7.17 8.35
CA LYS A 297 -13.88 8.03 9.55
C LYS A 297 -13.44 9.48 9.29
N ASP A 298 -13.23 9.84 8.01
CA ASP A 298 -12.76 11.17 7.59
C ASP A 298 -11.47 11.61 8.33
N PRO A 299 -10.37 10.81 8.26
CA PRO A 299 -9.20 11.00 9.09
C PRO A 299 -8.50 12.34 8.86
N GLU A 300 -7.87 12.89 9.90
CA GLU A 300 -7.03 14.09 9.81
C GLU A 300 -5.66 13.78 9.19
N LEU A 301 -5.11 12.59 9.48
CA LEU A 301 -3.88 12.07 8.88
C LEU A 301 -4.19 10.80 8.09
N LEU A 302 -3.94 10.84 6.80
CA LEU A 302 -4.06 9.70 5.90
C LEU A 302 -2.66 9.12 5.62
N ILE A 303 -2.44 7.89 6.03
CA ILE A 303 -1.18 7.16 5.80
C ILE A 303 -1.44 6.07 4.77
N LEU A 304 -0.78 6.18 3.63
CA LEU A 304 -0.97 5.30 2.49
C LEU A 304 0.37 4.64 2.12
N ASP A 305 0.51 3.36 2.44
CA ASP A 305 1.67 2.58 2.04
C ASP A 305 1.34 1.73 0.81
N GLU A 306 1.92 2.13 -0.33
CA GLU A 306 1.69 1.55 -1.66
C GLU A 306 0.18 1.42 -2.01
N PRO A 307 -0.63 2.48 -1.93
CA PRO A 307 -2.09 2.37 -2.03
C PRO A 307 -2.57 1.88 -3.40
N LEU A 308 -1.83 2.16 -4.46
CA LEU A 308 -2.20 1.85 -5.85
C LEU A 308 -1.74 0.47 -6.32
N HIS A 309 -1.04 -0.24 -5.44
CA HIS A 309 -0.49 -1.54 -5.72
C HIS A 309 -1.57 -2.60 -6.00
N GLY A 310 -1.43 -3.36 -7.10
CA GLY A 310 -2.36 -4.43 -7.47
C GLY A 310 -3.68 -3.96 -8.09
N LEU A 311 -3.85 -2.66 -8.31
CA LEU A 311 -5.00 -2.11 -9.02
C LEU A 311 -4.74 -2.05 -10.54
N ASP A 312 -5.79 -2.26 -11.33
CA ASP A 312 -5.77 -1.98 -12.76
C ASP A 312 -5.66 -0.47 -13.04
N LEU A 313 -5.44 -0.11 -14.30
CA LEU A 313 -5.19 1.28 -14.70
C LEU A 313 -6.33 2.24 -14.36
N ILE A 314 -7.58 1.80 -14.50
CA ILE A 314 -8.77 2.64 -14.24
C ILE A 314 -8.93 2.85 -12.75
N ASN A 315 -8.89 1.77 -11.97
CA ASN A 315 -9.00 1.84 -10.51
C ASN A 315 -7.82 2.59 -9.88
N ARG A 316 -6.61 2.44 -10.43
CA ARG A 316 -5.44 3.21 -10.00
C ARG A 316 -5.65 4.71 -10.20
N ARG A 317 -6.19 5.11 -11.36
CA ARG A 317 -6.51 6.51 -11.63
C ARG A 317 -7.63 7.03 -10.74
N LEU A 318 -8.70 6.25 -10.56
CA LEU A 318 -9.80 6.58 -9.65
C LEU A 318 -9.31 6.85 -8.23
N VAL A 319 -8.51 5.93 -7.68
CA VAL A 319 -7.95 6.07 -6.31
C VAL A 319 -7.05 7.30 -6.22
N LYS A 320 -6.21 7.56 -7.23
CA LYS A 320 -5.39 8.77 -7.28
C LYS A 320 -6.26 10.05 -7.26
N ASP A 321 -7.32 10.10 -8.07
CA ASP A 321 -8.26 11.22 -8.10
C ASP A 321 -8.96 11.42 -6.75
N ILE A 322 -9.36 10.33 -6.06
CA ILE A 322 -9.97 10.38 -4.74
C ILE A 322 -8.98 10.95 -3.71
N ILE A 323 -7.73 10.46 -3.70
CA ILE A 323 -6.68 10.94 -2.79
C ILE A 323 -6.42 12.43 -3.03
N GLU A 324 -6.25 12.86 -4.27
CA GLU A 324 -6.03 14.25 -4.63
C GLU A 324 -7.20 15.15 -4.18
N THR A 325 -8.43 14.70 -4.42
CA THR A 325 -9.64 15.44 -4.02
C THR A 325 -9.74 15.55 -2.50
N PHE A 326 -9.54 14.45 -1.78
CA PHE A 326 -9.54 14.42 -0.32
C PHE A 326 -8.49 15.37 0.26
N CYS A 327 -7.28 15.34 -0.30
CA CYS A 327 -6.15 16.17 0.15
C CYS A 327 -6.27 17.65 -0.22
N ARG A 328 -7.20 18.05 -1.09
CA ARG A 328 -7.52 19.47 -1.32
C ARG A 328 -8.23 20.13 -0.14
N ARG A 329 -8.82 19.34 0.74
CA ARG A 329 -9.34 19.84 2.01
C ARG A 329 -8.16 20.29 2.89
N ARG A 330 -8.21 21.51 3.41
CA ARG A 330 -7.07 22.17 4.09
C ARG A 330 -6.64 21.47 5.38
N ASP A 331 -7.58 20.82 6.05
CA ASP A 331 -7.40 20.10 7.32
C ASP A 331 -6.77 18.71 7.14
N LYS A 332 -6.63 18.21 5.91
CA LYS A 332 -6.16 16.85 5.67
C LYS A 332 -4.65 16.80 5.48
N THR A 333 -3.99 16.03 6.31
CA THR A 333 -2.56 15.72 6.22
C THR A 333 -2.39 14.35 5.60
N MET A 334 -1.32 14.13 4.83
CA MET A 334 -1.06 12.85 4.19
C MET A 334 0.42 12.46 4.24
N ILE A 335 0.67 11.18 4.48
CA ILE A 335 1.97 10.54 4.28
C ILE A 335 1.76 9.38 3.31
N MET A 336 2.41 9.44 2.15
CA MET A 336 2.30 8.41 1.11
C MET A 336 3.64 7.78 0.82
N VAL A 337 3.68 6.45 0.83
CA VAL A 337 4.83 5.65 0.37
C VAL A 337 4.50 5.05 -0.97
N THR A 338 5.37 5.25 -1.95
CA THR A 338 5.33 4.56 -3.24
C THR A 338 6.73 4.44 -3.83
N HIS A 339 6.95 3.40 -4.61
CA HIS A 339 8.17 3.18 -5.38
C HIS A 339 8.10 3.78 -6.79
N TYR A 340 6.96 4.35 -7.17
CA TYR A 340 6.70 4.91 -8.50
C TYR A 340 6.42 6.41 -8.40
N LYS A 341 7.23 7.23 -9.06
CA LYS A 341 7.06 8.70 -9.05
C LYS A 341 5.77 9.17 -9.70
N ASP A 342 5.32 8.45 -10.73
CA ASP A 342 4.07 8.72 -11.45
C ASP A 342 2.80 8.45 -10.60
N GLU A 343 2.93 7.68 -9.55
CA GLU A 343 1.84 7.42 -8.60
C GLU A 343 1.63 8.55 -7.59
N LEU A 344 2.65 9.39 -7.37
CA LEU A 344 2.53 10.51 -6.43
C LEU A 344 1.44 11.49 -6.88
N PRO A 345 0.54 11.89 -5.97
CA PRO A 345 -0.42 12.96 -6.23
C PRO A 345 0.28 14.30 -6.44
N MET A 346 -0.35 15.19 -7.22
CA MET A 346 0.20 16.54 -7.44
C MET A 346 0.17 17.43 -6.19
N CYS A 347 -0.59 17.05 -5.17
CA CYS A 347 -0.70 17.80 -3.92
C CYS A 347 0.48 17.62 -2.95
N ILE A 348 1.51 16.82 -3.27
CA ILE A 348 2.68 16.61 -2.42
C ILE A 348 3.40 17.93 -2.15
N THR A 349 3.62 18.24 -0.86
CA THR A 349 4.28 19.47 -0.39
C THR A 349 5.70 19.22 0.13
N GLY A 350 5.99 18.00 0.57
CA GLY A 350 7.30 17.64 1.12
C GLY A 350 7.71 16.21 0.78
N SER A 351 8.99 15.90 0.91
CA SER A 351 9.50 14.55 0.72
C SER A 351 10.54 14.20 1.77
N LEU A 352 10.46 12.96 2.29
CA LEU A 352 11.47 12.38 3.16
C LEU A 352 12.07 11.15 2.49
N HIS A 353 13.39 11.12 2.35
CA HIS A 353 14.10 9.98 1.80
C HIS A 353 14.90 9.27 2.90
N LEU A 354 14.48 8.06 3.25
CA LEU A 354 15.19 7.23 4.23
C LEU A 354 16.32 6.45 3.58
N LYS A 355 17.52 6.59 4.10
CA LYS A 355 18.69 5.79 3.71
C LYS A 355 18.78 4.55 4.60
N ARG A 356 19.24 3.44 4.03
CA ARG A 356 19.54 2.24 4.80
C ARG A 356 20.78 2.53 5.68
N ASN A 357 20.67 2.32 6.98
CA ASN A 357 21.83 2.30 7.87
C ASN A 357 22.57 0.98 7.66
N GLU A 358 23.84 1.05 7.34
CA GLU A 358 24.74 -0.11 7.18
C GLU A 358 25.07 -0.76 8.52
#